data_ada5a4a5fd8b9b5520ec624060903e21
#
_entry.id   ada5a4a5fd8b9b5520ec624060903e21
#
_cell.length_a   1.000
_cell.length_b   1.000
_cell.length_c   1.000
_cell.angle_alpha   90.00
_cell.angle_beta   90.00
_cell.angle_gamma   90.00
#
_symmetry.space_group_name_H-M   'P 1'
#
loop_
_entity.id
_entity.type
_entity.pdbx_description
1 polymer ?
#
loop_
_entity_poly.entity_id
_entity_poly.type
_entity_poly.pdbx_seq_one_letter_code
_entity_poly.pdbx_strand_id
1 'polypeptide(L)'
;MKSFEDLQFDYPNLADRLAFIDFKLRYTGIIKRSEIGEMFNVGAAAASKVIAKYLELCPTNIEYDPRTRLNTIIRSTFSPLLDLDAETALGMLANGFNKNKLYNTPKTILAFEKIGHIPNQLDTNCIAKIARAMDGKYAIQCTYLSENSENRSTRTILPLTIMYDGSNWMFRGYDRYCDKKIHFKNFHFSRCRNTQECYGIKSMEQQATETLEKDKSWTTQVPLELELHPNLDEKEKNKVRTDFGMGDNDERITIPTRETFIWILTKKWFIDTRPLEKIEAENKIADENNYRKRFYNFRLTNLDTVQYYRDVVVGSRR
;
A
#
# COMPACT_ATOMS: atom_id res chain seq x y z
N MET A 1 -12.57 -6.16 21.87
CA MET A 1 -12.41 -6.85 20.58
C MET A 1 -12.41 -8.34 20.83
N LYS A 2 -13.02 -9.13 19.95
CA LYS A 2 -13.05 -10.60 20.01
C LYS A 2 -12.12 -11.16 18.93
N SER A 3 -11.55 -12.35 19.17
CA SER A 3 -10.99 -13.13 18.07
C SER A 3 -12.10 -13.57 17.11
N PHE A 4 -11.75 -13.97 15.90
CA PHE A 4 -12.76 -14.50 14.96
C PHE A 4 -13.30 -15.85 15.45
N GLU A 5 -12.47 -16.64 16.09
CA GLU A 5 -12.82 -17.92 16.69
C GLU A 5 -13.89 -17.74 17.79
N ASP A 6 -13.73 -16.74 18.67
CA ASP A 6 -14.72 -16.41 19.70
C ASP A 6 -16.03 -15.93 19.08
N LEU A 7 -15.92 -15.06 18.05
CA LEU A 7 -17.10 -14.58 17.33
C LEU A 7 -17.85 -15.72 16.64
N GLN A 8 -17.12 -16.70 16.10
CA GLN A 8 -17.69 -17.88 15.45
C GLN A 8 -18.33 -18.83 16.46
N PHE A 9 -17.74 -18.96 17.65
CA PHE A 9 -18.32 -19.74 18.74
C PHE A 9 -19.66 -19.13 19.19
N ASP A 10 -19.72 -17.82 19.37
CA ASP A 10 -20.95 -17.12 19.82
C ASP A 10 -22.01 -17.05 18.71
N TYR A 11 -21.60 -16.91 17.43
CA TYR A 11 -22.49 -16.69 16.29
C TYR A 11 -22.08 -17.55 15.06
N PRO A 12 -22.19 -18.89 15.12
CA PRO A 12 -21.63 -19.81 14.12
C PRO A 12 -22.06 -19.51 12.67
N ASN A 13 -23.30 -19.05 12.48
CA ASN A 13 -23.89 -18.81 11.16
C ASN A 13 -23.81 -17.35 10.68
N LEU A 14 -23.27 -16.45 11.53
CA LEU A 14 -23.27 -15.01 11.27
C LEU A 14 -21.89 -14.37 11.43
N ALA A 15 -20.93 -15.07 12.02
CA ALA A 15 -19.62 -14.50 12.37
C ALA A 15 -18.91 -13.84 11.18
N ASP A 16 -18.88 -14.51 10.04
CA ASP A 16 -18.25 -14.00 8.81
C ASP A 16 -18.93 -12.73 8.30
N ARG A 17 -20.25 -12.65 8.39
CA ARG A 17 -21.04 -11.48 7.97
C ARG A 17 -20.91 -10.32 8.95
N LEU A 18 -20.88 -10.61 10.25
CA LEU A 18 -20.63 -9.60 11.31
C LEU A 18 -19.22 -9.05 11.17
N ALA A 19 -18.22 -9.92 10.93
CA ALA A 19 -16.85 -9.51 10.67
C ALA A 19 -16.72 -8.63 9.42
N PHE A 20 -17.46 -8.94 8.36
CA PHE A 20 -17.51 -8.13 7.14
C PHE A 20 -18.08 -6.74 7.39
N ILE A 21 -19.16 -6.62 8.16
CA ILE A 21 -19.75 -5.32 8.53
C ILE A 21 -18.74 -4.52 9.36
N ASP A 22 -18.13 -5.13 10.37
CA ASP A 22 -17.13 -4.46 11.23
C ASP A 22 -15.93 -3.98 10.40
N PHE A 23 -15.42 -4.82 9.50
CA PHE A 23 -14.37 -4.48 8.55
C PHE A 23 -14.74 -3.28 7.66
N LYS A 24 -15.90 -3.32 7.01
CA LYS A 24 -16.38 -2.25 6.14
C LYS A 24 -16.53 -0.94 6.89
N LEU A 25 -17.17 -0.94 8.05
CA LEU A 25 -17.31 0.26 8.88
C LEU A 25 -15.94 0.79 9.32
N ARG A 26 -15.08 -0.09 9.80
CA ARG A 26 -13.74 0.32 10.27
C ARG A 26 -12.88 0.95 9.19
N TYR A 27 -12.88 0.40 7.97
CA TYR A 27 -11.91 0.78 6.92
C TYR A 27 -12.50 1.59 5.76
N THR A 28 -13.83 1.58 5.55
CA THR A 28 -14.49 2.43 4.54
C THR A 28 -15.50 3.41 5.15
N GLY A 29 -15.89 3.20 6.39
CA GLY A 29 -16.83 4.06 7.09
C GLY A 29 -18.30 3.83 6.74
N ILE A 30 -18.60 2.96 5.78
CA ILE A 30 -19.96 2.68 5.30
C ILE A 30 -20.18 1.20 5.02
N ILE A 31 -21.44 0.76 5.09
CA ILE A 31 -21.86 -0.55 4.63
C ILE A 31 -23.23 -0.48 3.97
N LYS A 32 -23.37 -1.07 2.79
CA LYS A 32 -24.63 -1.22 2.06
C LYS A 32 -25.18 -2.62 2.22
N ARG A 33 -26.50 -2.76 2.24
CA ARG A 33 -27.18 -4.05 2.24
C ARG A 33 -26.79 -4.91 1.02
N SER A 34 -26.66 -4.28 -0.16
CA SER A 34 -26.26 -4.95 -1.39
C SER A 34 -24.86 -5.59 -1.27
N GLU A 35 -23.89 -4.93 -0.61
CA GLU A 35 -22.54 -5.47 -0.44
C GLU A 35 -22.53 -6.77 0.37
N ILE A 36 -23.40 -6.87 1.40
CA ILE A 36 -23.58 -8.13 2.16
C ILE A 36 -24.22 -9.19 1.26
N GLY A 37 -25.24 -8.78 0.48
CA GLY A 37 -25.89 -9.68 -0.48
C GLY A 37 -24.95 -10.26 -1.50
N GLU A 38 -24.12 -9.43 -2.10
CA GLU A 38 -23.12 -9.80 -3.11
C GLU A 38 -22.00 -10.67 -2.50
N MET A 39 -21.48 -10.28 -1.34
CA MET A 39 -20.36 -11.00 -0.69
C MET A 39 -20.76 -12.41 -0.23
N PHE A 40 -21.99 -12.60 0.28
CA PHE A 40 -22.40 -13.86 0.91
C PHE A 40 -23.54 -14.58 0.15
N ASN A 41 -23.89 -14.09 -1.01
CA ASN A 41 -25.00 -14.62 -1.83
C ASN A 41 -26.30 -14.77 -1.02
N VAL A 42 -26.72 -13.69 -0.33
CA VAL A 42 -27.94 -13.68 0.48
C VAL A 42 -28.91 -12.59 0.04
N GLY A 43 -30.19 -12.84 0.22
CA GLY A 43 -31.23 -11.87 -0.12
C GLY A 43 -31.26 -10.65 0.80
N ALA A 44 -31.90 -9.57 0.36
CA ALA A 44 -31.97 -8.29 1.07
C ALA A 44 -32.54 -8.40 2.49
N ALA A 45 -33.53 -9.28 2.73
CA ALA A 45 -34.12 -9.53 4.04
C ALA A 45 -33.09 -10.15 5.01
N ALA A 46 -32.30 -11.11 4.53
CA ALA A 46 -31.24 -11.73 5.32
C ALA A 46 -30.13 -10.73 5.63
N ALA A 47 -29.69 -9.94 4.65
CA ALA A 47 -28.70 -8.88 4.85
C ALA A 47 -29.16 -7.84 5.90
N SER A 48 -30.45 -7.44 5.85
CA SER A 48 -31.02 -6.53 6.87
C SER A 48 -31.01 -7.13 8.26
N LYS A 49 -31.28 -8.43 8.42
CA LYS A 49 -31.19 -9.11 9.74
C LYS A 49 -29.77 -9.13 10.28
N VAL A 50 -28.76 -9.28 9.42
CA VAL A 50 -27.35 -9.23 9.84
C VAL A 50 -26.97 -7.84 10.32
N ILE A 51 -27.39 -6.78 9.61
CA ILE A 51 -27.15 -5.38 10.05
C ILE A 51 -27.84 -5.11 11.37
N ALA A 52 -29.10 -5.53 11.54
CA ALA A 52 -29.82 -5.39 12.80
C ALA A 52 -29.11 -6.13 13.96
N LYS A 53 -28.58 -7.31 13.70
CA LYS A 53 -27.80 -8.07 14.70
C LYS A 53 -26.48 -7.35 15.05
N TYR A 54 -25.78 -6.78 14.06
CA TYR A 54 -24.59 -5.98 14.31
C TYR A 54 -24.91 -4.74 15.16
N LEU A 55 -26.01 -4.04 14.87
CA LEU A 55 -26.47 -2.90 15.64
C LEU A 55 -26.82 -3.27 17.10
N GLU A 56 -27.43 -4.44 17.31
CA GLU A 56 -27.71 -4.96 18.66
C GLU A 56 -26.40 -5.21 19.46
N LEU A 57 -25.38 -5.75 18.81
CA LEU A 57 -24.11 -6.08 19.45
C LEU A 57 -23.21 -4.86 19.64
N CYS A 58 -23.27 -3.92 18.73
CA CYS A 58 -22.38 -2.74 18.67
C CYS A 58 -23.20 -1.47 18.38
N PRO A 59 -24.10 -1.04 19.28
CA PRO A 59 -25.04 0.07 19.04
C PRO A 59 -24.35 1.42 18.87
N THR A 60 -23.12 1.55 19.36
CA THR A 60 -22.32 2.77 19.26
C THR A 60 -21.43 2.84 18.01
N ASN A 61 -21.45 1.80 17.17
CA ASN A 61 -20.57 1.70 16.00
C ASN A 61 -21.22 2.16 14.70
N ILE A 62 -22.54 2.09 14.62
CA ILE A 62 -23.25 2.22 13.35
C ILE A 62 -24.53 3.04 13.52
N GLU A 63 -24.79 3.91 12.56
CA GLU A 63 -26.06 4.64 12.43
C GLU A 63 -26.60 4.54 10.99
N TYR A 64 -27.91 4.64 10.82
CA TYR A 64 -28.53 4.68 9.51
C TYR A 64 -28.82 6.13 9.10
N ASP A 65 -28.25 6.55 7.97
CA ASP A 65 -28.55 7.85 7.37
C ASP A 65 -29.73 7.70 6.36
N PRO A 66 -30.91 8.23 6.67
CA PRO A 66 -32.09 8.12 5.80
C PRO A 66 -31.95 8.92 4.49
N ARG A 67 -31.06 9.92 4.43
CA ARG A 67 -30.85 10.75 3.22
C ARG A 67 -30.06 10.00 2.17
N THR A 68 -28.98 9.36 2.57
CA THR A 68 -28.11 8.57 1.68
C THR A 68 -28.55 7.10 1.60
N ARG A 69 -29.42 6.65 2.50
CA ARG A 69 -29.82 5.24 2.70
C ARG A 69 -28.63 4.31 3.01
N LEU A 70 -27.61 4.85 3.65
CA LEU A 70 -26.41 4.13 4.04
C LEU A 70 -26.37 3.87 5.54
N ASN A 71 -25.74 2.77 5.92
CA ASN A 71 -25.32 2.58 7.30
C ASN A 71 -23.89 3.11 7.39
N THR A 72 -23.68 4.04 8.32
CA THR A 72 -22.41 4.77 8.46
C THR A 72 -21.81 4.53 9.84
N ILE A 73 -20.49 4.64 9.92
CA ILE A 73 -19.74 4.54 11.17
C ILE A 73 -20.01 5.74 12.06
N ILE A 74 -20.21 5.51 13.35
CA ILE A 74 -20.18 6.57 14.37
C ILE A 74 -18.72 6.74 14.82
N ARG A 75 -17.97 7.63 14.16
CA ARG A 75 -16.50 7.75 14.31
C ARG A 75 -16.04 8.02 15.74
N SER A 76 -16.81 8.76 16.50
CA SER A 76 -16.45 9.18 17.88
C SER A 76 -16.49 8.03 18.88
N THR A 77 -17.35 7.05 18.66
CA THR A 77 -17.62 5.96 19.60
C THR A 77 -17.31 4.58 19.04
N PHE A 78 -16.87 4.50 17.80
CA PHE A 78 -16.57 3.23 17.14
C PHE A 78 -15.53 2.43 17.93
N SER A 79 -15.92 1.23 18.32
CA SER A 79 -15.06 0.23 18.97
C SER A 79 -15.12 -1.06 18.16
N PRO A 80 -14.03 -1.54 17.57
CA PRO A 80 -14.04 -2.73 16.73
C PRO A 80 -14.59 -3.95 17.45
N LEU A 81 -15.52 -4.66 16.82
CA LEU A 81 -16.00 -5.95 17.29
C LEU A 81 -14.89 -7.00 17.19
N LEU A 82 -14.17 -6.99 16.04
CA LEU A 82 -13.16 -7.97 15.69
C LEU A 82 -11.74 -7.43 15.94
N ASP A 83 -10.91 -8.27 16.54
CA ASP A 83 -9.46 -8.05 16.57
C ASP A 83 -8.86 -8.50 15.23
N LEU A 84 -8.41 -7.53 14.44
CA LEU A 84 -7.84 -7.75 13.12
C LEU A 84 -6.54 -6.98 13.00
N ASP A 85 -5.47 -7.70 12.69
CA ASP A 85 -4.16 -7.08 12.49
C ASP A 85 -4.12 -6.19 11.25
N ALA A 86 -3.24 -5.21 11.29
CA ALA A 86 -3.14 -4.17 10.27
C ALA A 86 -2.72 -4.70 8.89
N GLU A 87 -1.86 -5.70 8.84
CA GLU A 87 -1.36 -6.27 7.59
C GLU A 87 -2.44 -7.08 6.87
N THR A 88 -3.16 -7.91 7.62
CA THR A 88 -4.32 -8.65 7.12
C THR A 88 -5.39 -7.69 6.60
N ALA A 89 -5.64 -6.59 7.33
CA ALA A 89 -6.60 -5.58 6.89
C ALA A 89 -6.18 -4.92 5.57
N LEU A 90 -4.92 -4.49 5.44
CA LEU A 90 -4.40 -3.93 4.18
C LEU A 90 -4.46 -4.94 3.04
N GLY A 91 -4.13 -6.20 3.30
CA GLY A 91 -4.27 -7.28 2.34
C GLY A 91 -5.70 -7.46 1.84
N MET A 92 -6.71 -7.38 2.73
CA MET A 92 -8.12 -7.45 2.37
C MET A 92 -8.60 -6.18 1.64
N LEU A 93 -8.10 -5.01 1.99
CA LEU A 93 -8.40 -3.77 1.27
C LEU A 93 -7.87 -3.79 -0.18
N ALA A 94 -6.72 -4.42 -0.39
CA ALA A 94 -6.09 -4.53 -1.71
C ALA A 94 -6.67 -5.66 -2.58
N ASN A 95 -7.07 -6.80 -1.98
CA ASN A 95 -7.41 -8.02 -2.70
C ASN A 95 -8.85 -8.52 -2.46
N GLY A 96 -9.64 -7.77 -1.70
CA GLY A 96 -11.00 -8.18 -1.31
C GLY A 96 -11.05 -8.91 0.04
N PHE A 97 -12.22 -8.85 0.66
CA PHE A 97 -12.47 -9.48 1.95
C PHE A 97 -12.37 -11.01 1.85
N ASN A 98 -11.62 -11.62 2.76
CA ASN A 98 -11.42 -13.07 2.81
C ASN A 98 -11.57 -13.58 4.25
N LYS A 99 -12.67 -14.30 4.53
CA LYS A 99 -12.96 -14.85 5.86
C LYS A 99 -11.88 -15.81 6.37
N ASN A 100 -11.17 -16.50 5.49
CA ASN A 100 -10.12 -17.45 5.88
C ASN A 100 -8.87 -16.73 6.46
N LYS A 101 -8.76 -15.43 6.24
CA LYS A 101 -7.70 -14.58 6.82
C LYS A 101 -8.06 -13.98 8.19
N LEU A 102 -9.27 -14.26 8.68
CA LEU A 102 -9.74 -13.77 10.00
C LEU A 102 -9.26 -14.63 11.16
N TYR A 103 -8.87 -15.87 10.90
CA TYR A 103 -8.39 -16.79 11.93
C TYR A 103 -7.00 -16.41 12.42
N ASN A 104 -6.82 -16.34 13.73
CA ASN A 104 -5.50 -16.13 14.35
C ASN A 104 -4.56 -17.31 14.10
N THR A 105 -5.12 -18.51 14.00
CA THR A 105 -4.38 -19.74 13.68
C THR A 105 -4.93 -20.31 12.36
N PRO A 106 -4.46 -19.83 11.21
CA PRO A 106 -4.96 -20.32 9.93
C PRO A 106 -4.63 -21.81 9.75
N LYS A 107 -5.61 -22.59 9.31
CA LYS A 107 -5.37 -23.99 8.94
C LYS A 107 -4.60 -24.03 7.63
N THR A 108 -3.28 -24.07 7.73
CA THR A 108 -2.40 -24.18 6.57
C THR A 108 -2.41 -25.61 6.03
N ILE A 109 -2.37 -25.75 4.70
CA ILE A 109 -2.23 -27.07 4.04
C ILE A 109 -0.77 -27.53 4.12
N LEU A 110 0.17 -26.60 3.97
CA LEU A 110 1.60 -26.81 4.11
C LEU A 110 2.16 -25.87 5.19
N ALA A 111 3.24 -26.27 5.83
CA ALA A 111 3.95 -25.39 6.75
C ALA A 111 4.38 -24.11 6.00
N PHE A 112 4.05 -22.95 6.57
CA PHE A 112 4.34 -21.63 6.00
C PHE A 112 4.86 -20.71 7.09
N GLU A 113 5.95 -20.02 6.79
CA GLU A 113 6.52 -18.99 7.65
C GLU A 113 6.84 -17.74 6.82
N LYS A 114 6.46 -16.58 7.34
CA LYS A 114 6.72 -15.30 6.71
C LYS A 114 8.01 -14.71 7.25
N ILE A 115 9.03 -14.64 6.39
CA ILE A 115 10.33 -14.05 6.75
C ILE A 115 10.22 -12.53 6.79
N GLY A 116 10.78 -11.90 7.82
CA GLY A 116 10.88 -10.44 7.94
C GLY A 116 9.65 -9.74 8.48
N HIS A 117 8.74 -10.47 9.14
CA HIS A 117 7.63 -9.85 9.87
C HIS A 117 8.15 -9.08 11.09
N ILE A 118 7.81 -7.79 11.18
CA ILE A 118 8.13 -6.93 12.32
C ILE A 118 6.84 -6.63 13.08
N PRO A 119 6.66 -7.18 14.28
CA PRO A 119 5.47 -6.90 15.11
C PRO A 119 5.29 -5.39 15.36
N ASN A 120 4.04 -4.93 15.41
CA ASN A 120 3.68 -3.54 15.73
C ASN A 120 4.27 -2.46 14.79
N GLN A 121 4.76 -2.84 13.62
CA GLN A 121 5.23 -1.89 12.62
C GLN A 121 4.10 -0.98 12.11
N LEU A 122 2.89 -1.49 12.04
CA LEU A 122 1.71 -0.83 11.51
C LEU A 122 0.70 -0.53 12.62
N ASP A 123 0.20 0.70 12.65
CA ASP A 123 -0.88 1.13 13.55
C ASP A 123 -2.23 0.95 12.87
N THR A 124 -3.01 -0.01 13.34
CA THR A 124 -4.33 -0.37 12.78
C THR A 124 -5.32 0.80 12.78
N ASN A 125 -5.29 1.66 13.81
CA ASN A 125 -6.19 2.82 13.87
C ASN A 125 -5.78 3.90 12.89
N CYS A 126 -4.48 4.11 12.72
CA CYS A 126 -3.93 5.00 11.71
C CYS A 126 -4.33 4.55 10.30
N ILE A 127 -4.15 3.27 10.00
CA ILE A 127 -4.54 2.65 8.73
C ILE A 127 -6.04 2.79 8.47
N ALA A 128 -6.86 2.51 9.46
CA ALA A 128 -8.32 2.63 9.33
C ALA A 128 -8.75 4.04 8.93
N LYS A 129 -8.16 5.07 9.55
CA LYS A 129 -8.43 6.48 9.22
C LYS A 129 -7.96 6.83 7.80
N ILE A 130 -6.77 6.38 7.40
CA ILE A 130 -6.24 6.60 6.05
C ILE A 130 -7.12 5.89 5.00
N ALA A 131 -7.53 4.64 5.27
CA ALA A 131 -8.38 3.88 4.36
C ALA A 131 -9.77 4.52 4.19
N ARG A 132 -10.40 4.96 5.29
CA ARG A 132 -11.68 5.70 5.22
C ARG A 132 -11.55 7.00 4.45
N ALA A 133 -10.45 7.73 4.64
CA ALA A 133 -10.19 8.96 3.91
C ALA A 133 -9.99 8.72 2.42
N MET A 134 -9.34 7.61 2.07
CA MET A 134 -9.12 7.19 0.68
C MET A 134 -10.45 6.82 0.00
N ASP A 135 -11.27 6.00 0.64
CA ASP A 135 -12.59 5.60 0.14
C ASP A 135 -13.56 6.80 0.06
N GLY A 136 -13.58 7.61 1.12
CA GLY A 136 -14.44 8.80 1.22
C GLY A 136 -13.93 10.04 0.49
N LYS A 137 -12.75 9.99 -0.14
CA LYS A 137 -12.14 11.07 -0.93
C LYS A 137 -11.99 12.39 -0.17
N TYR A 138 -11.40 12.34 1.02
CA TYR A 138 -11.07 13.53 1.83
C TYR A 138 -9.66 13.42 2.41
N ALA A 139 -9.10 14.56 2.83
CA ALA A 139 -7.74 14.60 3.37
C ALA A 139 -7.67 14.09 4.81
N ILE A 140 -6.47 13.67 5.18
CA ILE A 140 -6.05 13.43 6.56
C ILE A 140 -5.03 14.47 7.00
N GLN A 141 -4.93 14.69 8.30
CA GLN A 141 -3.78 15.33 8.92
C GLN A 141 -2.99 14.30 9.73
N CYS A 142 -1.68 14.25 9.55
CA CYS A 142 -0.81 13.34 10.29
C CYS A 142 0.59 13.93 10.48
N THR A 143 1.29 13.47 11.53
CA THR A 143 2.73 13.64 11.64
C THR A 143 3.40 12.55 10.80
N TYR A 144 4.17 12.96 9.78
CA TYR A 144 4.89 12.01 8.91
C TYR A 144 6.39 12.02 9.17
N LEU A 145 6.95 10.84 9.47
CA LEU A 145 8.38 10.67 9.71
C LEU A 145 9.12 10.59 8.37
N SER A 146 9.72 11.72 7.95
CA SER A 146 10.48 11.83 6.70
C SER A 146 11.98 11.88 6.98
N GLU A 147 12.80 11.28 6.12
CA GLU A 147 14.27 11.35 6.19
C GLU A 147 14.80 12.75 5.90
N ASN A 148 14.09 13.54 5.09
CA ASN A 148 14.56 14.81 4.53
C ASN A 148 13.94 16.05 5.20
N SER A 149 13.19 15.92 6.27
CA SER A 149 12.62 17.05 7.00
C SER A 149 13.17 17.07 8.42
N GLU A 150 13.87 18.11 8.78
CA GLU A 150 14.32 18.38 10.16
C GLU A 150 13.13 18.55 11.12
N ASN A 151 11.98 18.93 10.59
CA ASN A 151 10.75 19.12 11.32
C ASN A 151 9.78 17.96 11.11
N ARG A 152 9.36 17.31 12.18
CA ARG A 152 8.21 16.41 12.26
C ARG A 152 6.91 17.23 12.08
N SER A 153 6.74 17.83 10.89
CA SER A 153 5.61 18.71 10.63
C SER A 153 4.32 17.90 10.40
N THR A 154 3.23 18.44 10.88
CA THR A 154 1.89 17.95 10.51
C THR A 154 1.70 18.16 9.02
N ARG A 155 1.33 17.10 8.31
CA ARG A 155 1.03 17.13 6.87
C ARG A 155 -0.47 16.95 6.65
N THR A 156 -0.98 17.63 5.64
CA THR A 156 -2.33 17.42 5.13
C THR A 156 -2.22 16.65 3.82
N ILE A 157 -2.63 15.39 3.84
CA ILE A 157 -2.45 14.45 2.75
C ILE A 157 -3.82 13.93 2.30
N LEU A 158 -4.09 13.98 1.00
CA LEU A 158 -5.19 13.25 0.39
C LEU A 158 -4.69 11.87 -0.04
N PRO A 159 -5.06 10.77 0.61
CA PRO A 159 -4.65 9.44 0.22
C PRO A 159 -5.43 8.97 -1.01
N LEU A 160 -4.76 8.31 -1.98
CA LEU A 160 -5.34 8.02 -3.29
C LEU A 160 -5.41 6.51 -3.61
N THR A 161 -4.37 5.76 -3.31
CA THR A 161 -4.33 4.31 -3.59
C THR A 161 -3.32 3.60 -2.71
N ILE A 162 -3.60 2.34 -2.38
CA ILE A 162 -2.70 1.46 -1.64
C ILE A 162 -1.67 0.87 -2.58
N MET A 163 -0.44 0.70 -2.10
CA MET A 163 0.67 0.06 -2.80
C MET A 163 1.38 -0.91 -1.85
N TYR A 164 1.92 -1.98 -2.41
CA TYR A 164 2.75 -2.94 -1.70
C TYR A 164 3.95 -3.36 -2.54
N ASP A 165 5.15 -3.24 -2.00
CA ASP A 165 6.39 -3.57 -2.71
C ASP A 165 6.92 -4.99 -2.42
N GLY A 166 6.16 -5.79 -1.70
CA GLY A 166 6.56 -7.12 -1.21
C GLY A 166 7.13 -7.11 0.21
N SER A 167 7.46 -5.93 0.76
CA SER A 167 7.99 -5.76 2.11
C SER A 167 7.27 -4.67 2.89
N ASN A 168 6.88 -3.58 2.21
CA ASN A 168 6.30 -2.41 2.84
C ASN A 168 4.94 -2.06 2.25
N TRP A 169 3.98 -1.79 3.13
CA TRP A 169 2.72 -1.18 2.78
C TRP A 169 2.86 0.33 2.68
N MET A 170 2.48 0.87 1.54
CA MET A 170 2.55 2.29 1.19
C MET A 170 1.22 2.76 0.60
N PHE A 171 1.06 4.06 0.50
CA PHE A 171 -0.01 4.66 -0.29
C PHE A 171 0.51 5.82 -1.13
N ARG A 172 -0.08 6.03 -2.30
CA ARG A 172 0.09 7.24 -3.09
C ARG A 172 -0.83 8.30 -2.52
N GLY A 173 -0.34 9.53 -2.35
CA GLY A 173 -1.13 10.63 -1.82
C GLY A 173 -0.68 11.97 -2.35
N TYR A 174 -1.57 12.96 -2.25
CA TYR A 174 -1.34 14.36 -2.59
C TYR A 174 -1.08 15.16 -1.30
N ASP A 175 0.13 15.73 -1.16
CA ASP A 175 0.57 16.55 -0.03
C ASP A 175 0.19 18.01 -0.30
N ARG A 176 -0.85 18.53 0.36
CA ARG A 176 -1.46 19.83 0.02
C ARG A 176 -0.60 21.04 0.34
N TYR A 177 0.16 20.97 1.42
CA TYR A 177 0.97 22.10 1.92
C TYR A 177 2.46 21.82 1.78
N CYS A 178 2.84 21.18 0.66
CA CYS A 178 4.24 20.96 0.36
C CYS A 178 4.85 22.24 -0.25
N ASP A 179 5.93 22.74 0.33
CA ASP A 179 6.68 23.88 -0.20
C ASP A 179 7.37 23.57 -1.54
N LYS A 180 7.45 22.29 -1.90
CA LYS A 180 8.02 21.82 -3.16
C LYS A 180 6.93 21.69 -4.22
N LYS A 181 7.30 21.87 -5.50
CA LYS A 181 6.39 21.73 -6.65
C LYS A 181 5.78 20.33 -6.83
N ILE A 182 6.31 19.32 -6.12
CA ILE A 182 5.89 17.92 -6.22
C ILE A 182 4.95 17.60 -5.07
N HIS A 183 3.66 17.57 -5.35
CA HIS A 183 2.62 17.26 -4.38
C HIS A 183 2.32 15.76 -4.29
N PHE A 184 2.32 15.04 -5.40
CA PHE A 184 2.09 13.59 -5.42
C PHE A 184 3.32 12.83 -4.91
N LYS A 185 3.14 12.02 -3.85
CA LYS A 185 4.23 11.31 -3.18
C LYS A 185 3.81 9.90 -2.74
N ASN A 186 4.80 9.03 -2.57
CA ASN A 186 4.62 7.75 -1.93
C ASN A 186 4.84 7.90 -0.42
N PHE A 187 3.89 7.43 0.38
CA PHE A 187 3.92 7.47 1.84
C PHE A 187 3.90 6.05 2.40
N HIS A 188 4.73 5.75 3.39
CA HIS A 188 4.67 4.51 4.14
C HIS A 188 3.60 4.61 5.24
N PHE A 189 2.72 3.61 5.35
CA PHE A 189 1.76 3.56 6.45
C PHE A 189 2.46 3.56 7.82
N SER A 190 3.57 2.83 7.94
CA SER A 190 4.37 2.74 9.17
C SER A 190 4.97 4.07 9.64
N ARG A 191 5.05 5.08 8.78
CA ARG A 191 5.62 6.41 9.09
C ARG A 191 4.56 7.46 9.45
N CYS A 192 3.27 7.14 9.30
CA CYS A 192 2.17 8.02 9.70
C CYS A 192 1.92 7.89 11.21
N ARG A 193 1.80 9.01 11.92
CA ARG A 193 1.49 9.08 13.35
C ARG A 193 0.43 10.13 13.60
N ASN A 194 -0.34 9.96 14.68
CA ASN A 194 -1.34 10.94 15.13
C ASN A 194 -2.34 11.32 14.00
N THR A 195 -2.73 10.35 13.18
CA THR A 195 -3.60 10.59 12.04
C THR A 195 -4.99 11.01 12.48
N GLN A 196 -5.47 12.09 11.88
CA GLN A 196 -6.82 12.64 12.06
C GLN A 196 -7.52 12.73 10.70
N GLU A 197 -8.79 12.36 10.66
CA GLU A 197 -9.64 12.47 9.48
C GLU A 197 -10.20 13.87 9.37
N CYS A 198 -10.12 14.48 8.19
CA CYS A 198 -10.77 15.75 7.89
C CYS A 198 -12.19 15.54 7.30
N TYR A 199 -12.91 14.56 7.82
CA TYR A 199 -14.25 14.19 7.38
C TYR A 199 -15.27 15.30 7.62
N GLY A 200 -16.15 15.56 6.63
CA GLY A 200 -17.20 16.57 6.72
C GLY A 200 -16.71 18.01 6.55
N ILE A 201 -15.42 18.24 6.30
CA ILE A 201 -14.84 19.56 6.05
C ILE A 201 -14.74 19.75 4.54
N LYS A 202 -15.61 20.57 3.96
CA LYS A 202 -15.72 20.79 2.50
C LYS A 202 -14.39 21.18 1.84
N SER A 203 -13.57 22.00 2.47
CA SER A 203 -12.24 22.38 1.96
C SER A 203 -11.22 21.24 1.97
N MET A 204 -11.52 20.16 2.66
CA MET A 204 -10.66 18.96 2.78
C MET A 204 -11.12 17.81 1.88
N GLU A 205 -12.23 17.95 1.16
CA GLU A 205 -12.64 17.02 0.12
C GLU A 205 -11.68 17.07 -1.07
N GLN A 206 -11.61 15.97 -1.83
CA GLN A 206 -10.75 15.83 -3.01
C GLN A 206 -11.08 16.88 -4.08
N GLN A 207 -10.06 17.57 -4.55
CA GLN A 207 -10.17 18.49 -5.67
C GLN A 207 -9.96 17.77 -7.01
N ALA A 208 -10.46 18.36 -8.11
CA ALA A 208 -10.33 17.78 -9.46
C ALA A 208 -8.87 17.61 -9.92
N THR A 209 -7.93 18.36 -9.33
CA THR A 209 -6.49 18.28 -9.63
C THR A 209 -5.73 17.24 -8.78
N GLU A 210 -6.38 16.65 -7.78
CA GLU A 210 -5.77 15.77 -6.78
C GLU A 210 -6.09 14.29 -7.05
N THR A 211 -6.31 13.91 -8.29
CA THR A 211 -6.64 12.54 -8.69
C THR A 211 -5.43 11.81 -9.29
N LEU A 212 -5.45 10.48 -9.30
CA LEU A 212 -4.36 9.67 -9.90
C LEU A 212 -4.17 9.95 -11.39
N GLU A 213 -5.23 10.32 -12.12
CA GLU A 213 -5.16 10.68 -13.54
C GLU A 213 -4.39 11.99 -13.76
N LYS A 214 -4.31 12.86 -12.74
CA LYS A 214 -3.54 14.11 -12.75
C LYS A 214 -2.10 13.93 -12.28
N ASP A 215 -1.79 12.78 -11.70
CA ASP A 215 -0.45 12.44 -11.26
C ASP A 215 0.41 11.95 -12.44
N LYS A 216 1.22 12.83 -12.98
CA LYS A 216 2.10 12.50 -14.11
C LYS A 216 3.10 11.38 -13.80
N SER A 217 3.63 11.30 -12.58
CA SER A 217 4.51 10.20 -12.16
C SER A 217 3.78 8.85 -12.13
N TRP A 218 2.48 8.86 -11.83
CA TRP A 218 1.66 7.66 -11.81
C TRP A 218 1.23 7.23 -13.21
N THR A 219 0.89 8.16 -14.08
CA THR A 219 0.38 7.89 -15.43
C THR A 219 1.48 7.65 -16.47
N THR A 220 2.70 8.13 -16.22
CA THR A 220 3.82 7.98 -17.15
C THR A 220 4.47 6.60 -17.00
N GLN A 221 4.51 5.85 -18.12
CA GLN A 221 5.25 4.60 -18.25
C GLN A 221 6.65 4.88 -18.78
N VAL A 222 7.65 4.32 -18.14
CA VAL A 222 9.06 4.47 -18.49
C VAL A 222 9.65 3.07 -18.72
N PRO A 223 10.28 2.80 -19.88
CA PRO A 223 10.99 1.55 -20.08
C PRO A 223 12.28 1.56 -19.25
N LEU A 224 12.47 0.57 -18.38
CA LEU A 224 13.75 0.31 -17.75
C LEU A 224 14.51 -0.69 -18.61
N GLU A 225 15.58 -0.25 -19.25
CA GLU A 225 16.48 -1.11 -20.02
C GLU A 225 17.60 -1.59 -19.09
N LEU A 226 17.51 -2.86 -18.71
CA LEU A 226 18.39 -3.48 -17.73
C LEU A 226 19.31 -4.48 -18.44
N GLU A 227 20.61 -4.35 -18.22
CA GLU A 227 21.64 -5.27 -18.66
C GLU A 227 22.19 -6.02 -17.45
N LEU A 228 22.47 -7.32 -17.57
CA LEU A 228 23.12 -8.08 -16.51
C LEU A 228 24.40 -7.39 -16.06
N HIS A 229 24.59 -7.26 -14.75
CA HIS A 229 25.68 -6.44 -14.23
C HIS A 229 27.06 -7.03 -14.61
N PRO A 230 28.02 -6.21 -15.05
CA PRO A 230 29.33 -6.71 -15.53
C PRO A 230 30.18 -7.39 -14.45
N ASN A 231 29.85 -7.22 -13.18
CA ASN A 231 30.55 -7.89 -12.06
C ASN A 231 30.06 -9.32 -11.81
N LEU A 232 29.01 -9.79 -12.50
CA LEU A 232 28.47 -11.15 -12.35
C LEU A 232 29.29 -12.11 -13.20
N ASP A 233 29.64 -13.26 -12.61
CA ASP A 233 30.12 -14.41 -13.38
C ASP A 233 28.97 -15.14 -14.11
N GLU A 234 29.26 -16.08 -14.98
CA GLU A 234 28.22 -16.79 -15.76
C GLU A 234 27.24 -17.59 -14.88
N LYS A 235 27.67 -18.09 -13.75
CA LYS A 235 26.80 -18.81 -12.81
C LYS A 235 25.81 -17.82 -12.14
N GLU A 236 26.30 -16.67 -11.74
CA GLU A 236 25.49 -15.58 -11.16
C GLU A 236 24.54 -15.00 -12.20
N LYS A 237 24.99 -14.78 -13.45
CA LYS A 237 24.13 -14.36 -14.56
C LYS A 237 22.99 -15.35 -14.81
N ASN A 238 23.27 -16.63 -14.86
CA ASN A 238 22.25 -17.67 -15.05
C ASN A 238 21.21 -17.67 -13.93
N LYS A 239 21.64 -17.44 -12.69
CA LYS A 239 20.73 -17.27 -11.56
C LYS A 239 19.82 -16.05 -11.76
N VAL A 240 20.37 -14.89 -12.13
CA VAL A 240 19.58 -13.68 -12.36
C VAL A 240 18.61 -13.88 -13.53
N ARG A 241 19.05 -14.51 -14.65
CA ARG A 241 18.15 -14.86 -15.77
C ARG A 241 16.95 -15.67 -15.30
N THR A 242 17.20 -16.71 -14.49
CA THR A 242 16.15 -17.58 -13.94
C THR A 242 15.21 -16.79 -13.01
N ASP A 243 15.75 -16.02 -12.07
CA ASP A 243 14.99 -15.26 -11.08
C ASP A 243 14.09 -14.18 -11.73
N PHE A 244 14.47 -13.67 -12.91
CA PHE A 244 13.74 -12.65 -13.66
C PHE A 244 13.00 -13.16 -14.91
N GLY A 245 12.97 -14.48 -15.12
CA GLY A 245 12.26 -15.10 -16.24
C GLY A 245 12.81 -14.72 -17.62
N MET A 246 14.12 -14.46 -17.70
CA MET A 246 14.84 -14.19 -18.94
C MET A 246 15.18 -15.50 -19.66
N GLY A 247 15.42 -15.42 -20.98
CA GLY A 247 15.95 -16.56 -21.74
C GLY A 247 17.40 -16.89 -21.36
N ASP A 248 17.82 -18.14 -21.60
CA ASP A 248 19.12 -18.66 -21.16
C ASP A 248 20.33 -17.86 -21.64
N ASN A 249 20.21 -17.19 -22.79
CA ASN A 249 21.28 -16.39 -23.40
C ASN A 249 21.00 -14.87 -23.37
N ASP A 250 19.94 -14.44 -22.69
CA ASP A 250 19.61 -13.04 -22.63
C ASP A 250 20.59 -12.28 -21.75
N GLU A 251 21.16 -11.20 -22.28
CA GLU A 251 22.01 -10.26 -21.51
C GLU A 251 21.24 -9.02 -21.07
N ARG A 252 20.02 -8.80 -21.62
CA ARG A 252 19.21 -7.61 -21.38
C ARG A 252 17.73 -7.94 -21.25
N ILE A 253 17.04 -7.12 -20.44
CA ILE A 253 15.58 -7.14 -20.33
C ILE A 253 15.05 -5.72 -20.28
N THR A 254 13.91 -5.47 -20.92
CA THR A 254 13.22 -4.17 -20.83
C THR A 254 11.92 -4.35 -20.08
N ILE A 255 11.76 -3.59 -18.97
CA ILE A 255 10.58 -3.68 -18.10
C ILE A 255 9.89 -2.31 -18.08
N PRO A 256 8.67 -2.20 -18.65
CA PRO A 256 7.89 -0.97 -18.52
C PRO A 256 7.38 -0.81 -17.09
N THR A 257 7.58 0.37 -16.52
CA THR A 257 7.12 0.68 -15.16
C THR A 257 6.65 2.12 -15.04
N ARG A 258 5.83 2.41 -14.02
CA ARG A 258 5.47 3.79 -13.71
C ARG A 258 6.69 4.56 -13.18
N GLU A 259 6.81 5.83 -13.56
CA GLU A 259 7.93 6.68 -13.09
C GLU A 259 8.07 6.64 -11.55
N THR A 260 6.96 6.73 -10.84
CA THR A 260 6.93 6.72 -9.37
C THR A 260 7.50 5.43 -8.72
N PHE A 261 7.63 4.33 -9.46
CA PHE A 261 8.14 3.05 -8.95
C PHE A 261 9.63 2.83 -9.22
N ILE A 262 10.24 3.63 -10.09
CA ILE A 262 11.62 3.40 -10.56
C ILE A 262 12.58 3.28 -9.39
N TRP A 263 12.55 4.22 -8.45
CA TRP A 263 13.47 4.23 -7.34
C TRP A 263 13.25 3.07 -6.35
N ILE A 264 12.00 2.59 -6.22
CA ILE A 264 11.66 1.40 -5.42
C ILE A 264 12.27 0.16 -6.09
N LEU A 265 12.05 0.01 -7.40
CA LEU A 265 12.56 -1.11 -8.18
C LEU A 265 14.08 -1.12 -8.26
N THR A 266 14.70 0.07 -8.39
CA THR A 266 16.17 0.21 -8.37
C THR A 266 16.78 -0.42 -7.14
N LYS A 267 16.20 -0.16 -5.97
CA LYS A 267 16.66 -0.77 -4.71
C LYS A 267 16.29 -2.26 -4.61
N LYS A 268 15.06 -2.59 -4.92
CA LYS A 268 14.53 -3.95 -4.76
C LYS A 268 15.21 -4.97 -5.67
N TRP A 269 15.53 -4.58 -6.88
CA TRP A 269 16.15 -5.45 -7.88
C TRP A 269 17.67 -5.30 -7.95
N PHE A 270 18.29 -4.55 -7.05
CA PHE A 270 19.72 -4.30 -7.04
C PHE A 270 20.22 -3.79 -8.39
N ILE A 271 19.64 -2.68 -8.87
CA ILE A 271 20.00 -2.05 -10.15
C ILE A 271 21.06 -0.97 -9.90
N ASP A 272 22.20 -1.08 -10.56
CA ASP A 272 23.22 -0.04 -10.60
C ASP A 272 22.84 1.04 -11.63
N THR A 273 22.73 2.28 -11.20
CA THR A 273 22.40 3.43 -12.05
C THR A 273 23.61 4.25 -12.46
N ARG A 274 24.82 3.77 -12.13
CA ARG A 274 26.06 4.47 -12.49
C ARG A 274 26.48 4.20 -13.96
N PRO A 275 27.14 5.16 -14.61
CA PRO A 275 27.75 4.93 -15.90
C PRO A 275 28.80 3.79 -15.86
N LEU A 276 28.97 3.09 -16.98
CA LEU A 276 29.88 1.93 -17.07
C LEU A 276 31.30 2.30 -16.68
N GLU A 277 31.79 3.46 -17.11
CA GLU A 277 33.16 3.94 -16.82
C GLU A 277 33.42 4.09 -15.31
N LYS A 278 32.39 4.49 -14.54
CA LYS A 278 32.50 4.58 -13.08
C LYS A 278 32.56 3.21 -12.42
N ILE A 279 31.80 2.25 -12.95
CA ILE A 279 31.80 0.87 -12.45
C ILE A 279 33.17 0.23 -12.73
N GLU A 280 33.70 0.40 -13.92
CA GLU A 280 35.04 -0.12 -14.32
C GLU A 280 36.17 0.49 -13.50
N ALA A 281 36.11 1.81 -13.29
CA ALA A 281 37.11 2.50 -12.45
C ALA A 281 37.09 1.99 -10.99
N GLU A 282 35.90 1.80 -10.39
CA GLU A 282 35.78 1.25 -9.05
C GLU A 282 36.24 -0.22 -9.00
N ASN A 283 35.92 -1.02 -10.03
CA ASN A 283 36.37 -2.41 -10.11
C ASN A 283 37.88 -2.52 -10.19
N LYS A 284 38.56 -1.63 -10.93
CA LYS A 284 40.02 -1.58 -10.99
C LYS A 284 40.63 -1.31 -9.62
N ILE A 285 40.10 -0.32 -8.86
CA ILE A 285 40.53 -0.03 -7.49
C ILE A 285 40.29 -1.22 -6.57
N ALA A 286 39.15 -1.91 -6.73
CA ALA A 286 38.83 -3.10 -5.93
C ALA A 286 39.81 -4.25 -6.21
N ASP A 287 40.14 -4.50 -7.48
CA ASP A 287 41.11 -5.53 -7.88
C ASP A 287 42.52 -5.23 -7.37
N GLU A 288 42.98 -3.97 -7.49
CA GLU A 288 44.30 -3.51 -6.99
C GLU A 288 44.46 -3.67 -5.46
N ASN A 289 43.36 -3.51 -4.70
CA ASN A 289 43.38 -3.56 -3.24
C ASN A 289 42.77 -4.86 -2.67
N ASN A 290 42.43 -5.83 -3.52
CA ASN A 290 41.76 -7.08 -3.13
C ASN A 290 40.46 -6.86 -2.34
N TYR A 291 39.68 -5.81 -2.70
CA TYR A 291 38.39 -5.53 -2.12
C TYR A 291 37.28 -6.26 -2.87
N ARG A 292 36.20 -6.58 -2.16
CA ARG A 292 35.01 -7.17 -2.78
C ARG A 292 34.29 -6.13 -3.64
N LYS A 293 34.01 -6.47 -4.91
CA LYS A 293 33.18 -5.67 -5.81
C LYS A 293 31.75 -5.56 -5.29
N ARG A 294 31.11 -4.44 -5.55
CA ARG A 294 29.70 -4.27 -5.18
C ARG A 294 28.82 -5.25 -5.96
N PHE A 295 27.83 -5.79 -5.27
CA PHE A 295 26.86 -6.69 -5.85
C PHE A 295 25.66 -5.94 -6.38
N TYR A 296 25.34 -6.14 -7.64
CA TYR A 296 24.12 -5.74 -8.32
C TYR A 296 23.69 -6.84 -9.27
N ASN A 297 22.35 -6.94 -9.50
CA ASN A 297 21.84 -7.86 -10.51
C ASN A 297 21.96 -7.25 -11.91
N PHE A 298 21.65 -5.95 -12.01
CA PHE A 298 21.57 -5.25 -13.28
C PHE A 298 22.31 -3.91 -13.26
N ARG A 299 22.66 -3.45 -14.44
CA ARG A 299 22.99 -2.06 -14.76
C ARG A 299 21.85 -1.44 -15.58
N LEU A 300 21.43 -0.23 -15.20
CA LEU A 300 20.48 0.57 -15.99
C LEU A 300 21.24 1.18 -17.18
N THR A 301 20.82 0.86 -18.42
CA THR A 301 21.52 1.32 -19.62
C THR A 301 20.96 2.61 -20.20
N ASN A 302 19.71 2.95 -19.93
CA ASN A 302 19.01 4.11 -20.46
C ASN A 302 18.74 5.20 -19.40
N LEU A 303 19.73 5.50 -18.56
CA LEU A 303 19.59 6.49 -17.48
C LEU A 303 19.12 7.85 -18.00
N ASP A 304 19.63 8.32 -19.13
CA ASP A 304 19.26 9.60 -19.74
C ASP A 304 17.77 9.64 -20.12
N THR A 305 17.23 8.54 -20.65
CA THR A 305 15.80 8.39 -20.93
C THR A 305 14.98 8.48 -19.65
N VAL A 306 15.39 7.78 -18.60
CA VAL A 306 14.72 7.82 -17.29
C VAL A 306 14.74 9.24 -16.71
N GLN A 307 15.87 9.92 -16.79
CA GLN A 307 16.00 11.32 -16.34
C GLN A 307 15.15 12.27 -17.16
N TYR A 308 15.10 12.10 -18.47
CA TYR A 308 14.23 12.88 -19.34
C TYR A 308 12.76 12.76 -18.95
N TYR A 309 12.25 11.55 -18.73
CA TYR A 309 10.87 11.35 -18.27
C TYR A 309 10.60 12.03 -16.92
N ARG A 310 11.53 11.92 -16.00
CA ARG A 310 11.43 12.55 -14.68
C ARG A 310 11.43 14.08 -14.77
N ASP A 311 12.36 14.67 -15.49
CA ASP A 311 12.62 16.11 -15.46
C ASP A 311 11.71 16.88 -16.42
N VAL A 312 11.45 16.33 -17.60
CA VAL A 312 10.70 17.00 -18.67
C VAL A 312 9.23 16.62 -18.66
N VAL A 313 8.92 15.32 -18.65
CA VAL A 313 7.53 14.84 -18.76
C VAL A 313 6.80 15.01 -17.44
N VAL A 314 7.42 14.62 -16.33
CA VAL A 314 6.81 14.72 -14.99
C VAL A 314 6.99 16.12 -14.41
N GLY A 315 8.06 16.82 -14.77
CA GLY A 315 8.37 18.17 -14.28
C GLY A 315 8.94 18.16 -12.86
N SER A 316 9.59 17.07 -12.45
CA SER A 316 10.17 16.89 -11.12
C SER A 316 11.64 17.35 -11.07
N ARG A 317 11.95 18.55 -11.57
CA ARG A 317 13.29 19.13 -11.32
C ARG A 317 13.48 19.34 -9.82
N ARG A 318 14.52 18.70 -9.28
CA ARG A 318 15.02 18.94 -7.94
C ARG A 318 15.66 20.33 -7.85
#